data_1b81fca670f0799a50d0560698e8d018
#
_entry.id   1b81fca670f0799a50d0560698e8d018
#
_cell.length_a   1.000
_cell.length_b   1.000
_cell.length_c   1.000
_cell.angle_alpha   90.00
_cell.angle_beta   90.00
_cell.angle_gamma   90.00
#
_symmetry.space_group_name_H-M   'P 1'
#
loop_
_entity.id
_entity.type
_entity.pdbx_description
1 polymer ?
#
loop_
_entity_poly.entity_id
_entity_poly.type
_entity_poly.pdbx_seq_one_letter_code
_entity_poly.pdbx_strand_id
1 'polypeptide(L)'
;MKQLQYRHHRALDRRLRSAGTSLPQWDALRAISRRPNSSAHALAEMTFQTDQSFGALANRLVQKQLIERIAGPGRAIRHRLTTKGEATLRKGYAVIDGVLEASFEPLSSRQREQLFKLISRVLSEGQPPEKVGL
;
A
#
# COMPACT_ATOMS: atom_id res chain seq x y z
N MET A 1 -11.07 -8.19 -14.69
CA MET A 1 -10.10 -7.82 -13.65
C MET A 1 -9.81 -6.31 -13.61
N LYS A 2 -9.50 -5.68 -14.73
CA LYS A 2 -9.22 -4.23 -14.79
C LYS A 2 -10.38 -3.38 -14.24
N GLN A 3 -11.62 -3.72 -14.55
CA GLN A 3 -12.81 -3.02 -14.07
C GLN A 3 -12.95 -3.10 -12.55
N LEU A 4 -12.74 -4.28 -11.96
CA LEU A 4 -12.79 -4.48 -10.53
C LEU A 4 -11.67 -3.70 -9.82
N GLN A 5 -10.46 -3.76 -10.34
CA GLN A 5 -9.31 -3.01 -9.83
C GLN A 5 -9.58 -1.50 -9.84
N TYR A 6 -10.13 -0.98 -10.93
CA TYR A 6 -10.46 0.43 -11.07
C TYR A 6 -11.53 0.88 -10.06
N ARG A 7 -12.58 0.07 -9.90
CA ARG A 7 -13.63 0.32 -8.89
C ARG A 7 -13.05 0.38 -7.47
N HIS A 8 -12.23 -0.60 -7.11
CA HIS A 8 -11.58 -0.63 -5.80
C HIS A 8 -10.67 0.58 -5.61
N HIS A 9 -9.83 0.87 -6.58
CA HIS A 9 -8.90 2.00 -6.51
C HIS A 9 -9.64 3.32 -6.23
N ARG A 10 -10.67 3.61 -6.98
CA ARG A 10 -11.46 4.83 -6.81
C ARG A 10 -12.16 4.90 -5.46
N ALA A 11 -12.79 3.80 -5.06
CA ALA A 11 -13.50 3.75 -3.78
C ALA A 11 -12.54 3.90 -2.60
N LEU A 12 -11.42 3.21 -2.63
CA LEU A 12 -10.40 3.27 -1.59
C LEU A 12 -9.78 4.67 -1.51
N ASP A 13 -9.38 5.25 -2.62
CA ASP A 13 -8.76 6.57 -2.64
C ASP A 13 -9.71 7.64 -2.10
N ARG A 14 -10.96 7.61 -2.53
CA ARG A 14 -11.99 8.55 -2.05
C ARG A 14 -12.25 8.40 -0.54
N ARG A 15 -12.35 7.17 -0.05
CA ARG A 15 -12.63 6.90 1.37
C ARG A 15 -11.42 7.21 2.26
N LEU A 16 -10.21 6.98 1.79
CA LEU A 16 -9.00 7.26 2.56
C LEU A 16 -8.79 8.76 2.82
N ARG A 17 -9.40 9.63 2.05
CA ARG A 17 -9.38 11.08 2.31
C ARG A 17 -9.92 11.42 3.69
N SER A 18 -10.92 10.69 4.18
CA SER A 18 -11.46 10.88 5.54
C SER A 18 -10.44 10.49 6.63
N ALA A 19 -9.48 9.66 6.31
CA ALA A 19 -8.36 9.31 7.19
C ALA A 19 -7.14 10.24 7.00
N GLY A 20 -7.27 11.28 6.17
CA GLY A 20 -6.20 12.26 5.93
C GLY A 20 -5.10 11.77 5.02
N THR A 21 -5.36 10.80 4.15
CA THR A 21 -4.35 10.21 3.27
C THR A 21 -4.94 9.86 1.90
N SER A 22 -4.07 9.49 0.97
CA SER A 22 -4.43 8.94 -0.33
C SER A 22 -4.06 7.46 -0.37
N LEU A 23 -4.56 6.72 -1.37
CA LEU A 23 -4.20 5.31 -1.53
C LEU A 23 -2.69 5.11 -1.72
N PRO A 24 -1.99 5.87 -2.60
CA PRO A 24 -0.53 5.73 -2.70
C PRO A 24 0.21 6.03 -1.41
N GLN A 25 -0.20 7.04 -0.67
CA GLN A 25 0.40 7.38 0.62
C GLN A 25 0.17 6.27 1.65
N TRP A 26 -1.04 5.74 1.72
CA TRP A 26 -1.37 4.66 2.63
C TRP A 26 -0.61 3.37 2.29
N ASP A 27 -0.47 3.03 1.00
CA ASP A 27 0.35 1.90 0.56
C ASP A 27 1.81 2.05 0.98
N ALA A 28 2.35 3.26 0.91
CA ALA A 28 3.70 3.54 1.39
C ALA A 28 3.82 3.34 2.89
N LEU A 29 2.86 3.82 3.67
CA LEU A 29 2.83 3.59 5.12
C LEU A 29 2.78 2.10 5.45
N ARG A 30 1.95 1.35 4.74
CA ARG A 30 1.83 -0.10 4.90
C ARG A 30 3.14 -0.82 4.59
N ALA A 31 3.80 -0.45 3.51
CA ALA A 31 5.09 -1.03 3.12
C ALA A 31 6.17 -0.76 4.18
N ILE A 32 6.25 0.46 4.70
CA ILE A 32 7.18 0.83 5.76
C ILE A 32 6.88 0.06 7.05
N SER A 33 5.60 -0.11 7.39
CA SER A 33 5.20 -0.89 8.57
C SER A 33 5.61 -2.36 8.47
N ARG A 34 5.49 -2.95 7.28
CA ARG A 34 5.85 -4.35 7.05
C ARG A 34 7.37 -4.60 7.05
N ARG A 35 8.12 -3.62 6.55
CA ARG A 35 9.59 -3.67 6.50
C ARG A 35 10.20 -2.38 7.04
N PRO A 36 10.22 -2.22 8.37
CA PRO A 36 10.83 -1.05 8.99
C PRO A 36 12.30 -0.94 8.59
N ASN A 37 12.79 0.28 8.54
CA ASN A 37 14.18 0.59 8.18
C ASN A 37 14.56 0.24 6.73
N SER A 38 13.59 0.21 5.83
CA SER A 38 13.84 0.02 4.40
C SER A 38 14.33 1.29 3.73
N SER A 39 15.13 1.12 2.68
CA SER A 39 15.56 2.20 1.80
C SER A 39 14.44 2.67 0.89
N ALA A 40 14.59 3.87 0.32
CA ALA A 40 13.62 4.38 -0.66
C ALA A 40 13.49 3.46 -1.87
N HIS A 41 14.61 2.90 -2.36
CA HIS A 41 14.59 1.98 -3.50
C HIS A 41 13.78 0.71 -3.20
N ALA A 42 14.02 0.09 -2.04
CA ALA A 42 13.26 -1.10 -1.64
C ALA A 42 11.76 -0.81 -1.51
N LEU A 43 11.40 0.34 -0.95
CA LEU A 43 10.00 0.76 -0.79
C LEU A 43 9.35 1.07 -2.15
N ALA A 44 10.09 1.67 -3.08
CA ALA A 44 9.62 1.89 -4.44
C ALA A 44 9.27 0.57 -5.13
N GLU A 45 10.14 -0.44 -5.02
CA GLU A 45 9.87 -1.78 -5.56
C GLU A 45 8.64 -2.42 -4.92
N MET A 46 8.52 -2.36 -3.59
CA MET A 46 7.38 -2.93 -2.86
C MET A 46 6.03 -2.30 -3.24
N THR A 47 6.04 -1.03 -3.62
CA THR A 47 4.84 -0.27 -3.98
C THR A 47 4.64 -0.11 -5.48
N PHE A 48 5.43 -0.82 -6.28
CA PHE A 48 5.37 -0.78 -7.75
C PHE A 48 5.55 0.62 -8.32
N GLN A 49 6.42 1.41 -7.71
CA GLN A 49 6.72 2.78 -8.14
C GLN A 49 8.17 2.90 -8.63
N THR A 50 8.43 3.95 -9.40
CA THR A 50 9.81 4.36 -9.71
C THR A 50 10.45 5.00 -8.48
N ASP A 51 11.77 5.01 -8.42
CA ASP A 51 12.50 5.68 -7.35
C ASP A 51 12.12 7.16 -7.25
N GLN A 52 11.94 7.82 -8.40
CA GLN A 52 11.56 9.22 -8.46
C GLN A 52 10.15 9.47 -7.91
N SER A 53 9.19 8.66 -8.32
CA SER A 53 7.80 8.76 -7.82
C SER A 53 7.73 8.49 -6.33
N PHE A 54 8.42 7.48 -5.86
CA PHE A 54 8.45 7.16 -4.44
C PHE A 54 9.15 8.26 -3.64
N GLY A 55 10.24 8.81 -4.16
CA GLY A 55 10.96 9.92 -3.52
C GLY A 55 10.06 11.14 -3.29
N ALA A 56 9.28 11.52 -4.29
CA ALA A 56 8.32 12.63 -4.17
C ALA A 56 7.23 12.32 -3.14
N LEU A 57 6.72 11.09 -3.16
CA LEU A 57 5.72 10.63 -2.20
C LEU A 57 6.27 10.62 -0.77
N ALA A 58 7.48 10.12 -0.58
CA ALA A 58 8.14 10.08 0.72
C ALA A 58 8.36 11.50 1.28
N ASN A 59 8.74 12.46 0.44
CA ASN A 59 8.85 13.86 0.86
C ASN A 59 7.55 14.41 1.41
N ARG A 60 6.42 14.12 0.77
CA ARG A 60 5.09 14.52 1.24
C ARG A 60 4.76 13.86 2.58
N LEU A 61 5.10 12.60 2.75
CA LEU A 61 4.86 11.87 4.00
C LEU A 61 5.70 12.45 5.15
N VAL A 62 6.93 12.85 4.89
CA VAL A 62 7.77 13.54 5.87
C VAL A 62 7.17 14.90 6.24
N GLN A 63 6.73 15.68 5.26
CA GLN A 63 6.09 16.98 5.50
C GLN A 63 4.82 16.86 6.35
N LYS A 64 4.07 15.79 6.15
CA LYS A 64 2.86 15.48 6.95
C LYS A 64 3.21 14.87 8.31
N GLN A 65 4.46 14.65 8.61
CA GLN A 65 4.94 14.01 9.84
C GLN A 65 4.40 12.58 10.04
N LEU A 66 4.18 11.87 8.93
CA LEU A 66 3.71 10.47 8.97
C LEU A 66 4.86 9.48 8.98
N ILE A 67 6.00 9.86 8.44
CA ILE A 67 7.22 9.08 8.45
C ILE A 67 8.40 9.96 8.87
N GLU A 68 9.46 9.30 9.34
CA GLU A 68 10.75 9.94 9.58
C GLU A 68 11.85 9.19 8.84
N ARG A 69 12.88 9.93 8.46
CA ARG A 69 14.08 9.40 7.84
C ARG A 69 15.21 9.36 8.85
N ILE A 70 15.88 8.23 8.91
CA ILE A 70 16.94 7.98 9.87
C ILE A 70 18.20 7.63 9.10
N ALA A 71 19.34 8.21 9.52
CA ALA A 71 20.62 7.82 8.99
C ALA A 71 20.94 6.38 9.44
N GLY A 72 21.15 5.50 8.47
CA GLY A 72 21.61 4.15 8.73
C GLY A 72 23.12 4.03 8.63
N PRO A 73 23.67 2.80 8.81
CA PRO A 73 25.10 2.55 8.57
C PRO A 73 25.47 2.96 7.14
N GLY A 74 26.55 3.72 7.00
CA GLY A 74 26.96 4.31 5.73
C GLY A 74 26.06 5.47 5.32
N ARG A 75 25.81 5.64 4.01
CA ARG A 75 25.00 6.72 3.44
C ARG A 75 23.52 6.35 3.26
N ALA A 76 23.11 5.16 3.69
CA ALA A 76 21.73 4.71 3.50
C ALA A 76 20.77 5.45 4.41
N ILE A 77 19.74 6.04 3.82
CA ILE A 77 18.61 6.62 4.55
C ILE A 77 17.55 5.55 4.73
N ARG A 78 17.07 5.40 5.95
CA ARG A 78 16.04 4.43 6.33
C ARG A 78 14.75 5.14 6.70
N HIS A 79 13.64 4.45 6.55
CA HIS A 79 12.31 5.01 6.75
C HIS A 79 11.58 4.29 7.87
N ARG A 80 10.93 5.07 8.73
CA ARG A 80 10.07 4.56 9.81
C ARG A 80 8.78 5.36 9.89
N LEU A 81 7.71 4.71 10.37
CA LEU A 81 6.48 5.42 10.73
C LEU A 81 6.68 6.22 12.01
N THR A 82 6.07 7.39 12.06
CA THR A 82 5.85 8.12 13.30
C THR A 82 4.61 7.57 14.02
N THR A 83 4.37 7.97 15.26
CA THR A 83 3.11 7.64 15.97
C THR A 83 1.89 8.09 15.16
N LYS A 84 1.96 9.28 14.56
CA LYS A 84 0.90 9.79 13.68
C LYS A 84 0.73 8.91 12.45
N GLY A 85 1.84 8.46 11.84
CA GLY A 85 1.82 7.53 10.70
C GLY A 85 1.18 6.20 11.04
N GLU A 86 1.48 5.64 12.19
CA GLU A 86 0.85 4.40 12.67
C GLU A 86 -0.66 4.57 12.87
N ALA A 87 -1.07 5.69 13.46
CA ALA A 87 -2.49 6.00 13.64
C ALA A 87 -3.22 6.13 12.30
N THR A 88 -2.62 6.81 11.32
CA THR A 88 -3.16 6.95 9.96
C THR A 88 -3.26 5.60 9.26
N LEU A 89 -2.26 4.74 9.42
CA LEU A 89 -2.28 3.38 8.88
C LEU A 89 -3.45 2.57 9.45
N ARG A 90 -3.66 2.60 10.76
CA ARG A 90 -4.78 1.90 11.41
C ARG A 90 -6.13 2.39 10.92
N LYS A 91 -6.33 3.70 10.85
CA LYS A 91 -7.57 4.30 10.32
C LYS A 91 -7.82 3.85 8.89
N GLY A 92 -6.76 3.80 8.08
CA GLY A 92 -6.84 3.34 6.70
C GLY A 92 -7.26 1.88 6.59
N TYR A 93 -6.77 1.00 7.43
CA TYR A 93 -7.21 -0.40 7.45
C TYR A 93 -8.72 -0.52 7.67
N ALA A 94 -9.27 0.20 8.62
CA ALA A 94 -10.71 0.18 8.89
C ALA A 94 -11.52 0.64 7.67
N VAL A 95 -11.06 1.69 6.99
CA VAL A 95 -11.70 2.20 5.76
C VAL A 95 -11.63 1.15 4.64
N ILE A 96 -10.48 0.54 4.44
CA ILE A 96 -10.25 -0.44 3.39
C ILE A 96 -11.08 -1.69 3.63
N ASP A 97 -11.11 -2.19 4.85
CA ASP A 97 -11.92 -3.35 5.21
C ASP A 97 -13.40 -3.10 4.90
N GLY A 98 -13.92 -1.92 5.21
CA GLY A 98 -15.30 -1.54 4.89
C GLY A 98 -15.59 -1.52 3.38
N VAL A 99 -14.67 -0.98 2.59
CA VAL A 99 -14.82 -0.93 1.12
C VAL A 99 -14.79 -2.33 0.52
N LEU A 100 -13.84 -3.15 0.94
CA LEU A 100 -13.70 -4.52 0.42
C LEU A 100 -14.86 -5.40 0.85
N GLU A 101 -15.30 -5.30 2.09
CA GLU A 101 -16.48 -6.04 2.59
C GLU A 101 -17.73 -5.69 1.77
N ALA A 102 -17.98 -4.41 1.52
CA ALA A 102 -19.11 -3.98 0.69
C ALA A 102 -18.96 -4.48 -0.75
N SER A 103 -17.77 -4.45 -1.32
CA SER A 103 -17.51 -4.91 -2.69
C SER A 103 -17.76 -6.41 -2.86
N PHE A 104 -17.42 -7.21 -1.86
CA PHE A 104 -17.56 -8.67 -1.90
C PHE A 104 -18.81 -9.18 -1.20
N GLU A 105 -19.73 -8.30 -0.82
CA GLU A 105 -21.01 -8.66 -0.21
C GLU A 105 -21.80 -9.70 -1.00
N PRO A 106 -21.83 -9.66 -2.36
CA PRO A 106 -22.53 -10.69 -3.13
C PRO A 106 -22.00 -12.10 -2.96
N LEU A 107 -20.80 -12.26 -2.40
CA LEU A 107 -20.21 -13.57 -2.15
C LEU A 107 -20.47 -14.03 -0.71
N SER A 108 -20.76 -15.32 -0.54
CA SER A 108 -20.79 -15.94 0.78
C SER A 108 -19.38 -15.99 1.40
N SER A 109 -19.31 -16.21 2.70
CA SER A 109 -18.01 -16.36 3.39
C SER A 109 -17.17 -17.48 2.78
N ARG A 110 -17.79 -18.59 2.40
CA ARG A 110 -17.13 -19.72 1.74
C ARG A 110 -16.60 -19.35 0.36
N GLN A 111 -17.37 -18.59 -0.42
CA GLN A 111 -16.96 -18.13 -1.74
C GLN A 111 -15.82 -17.12 -1.64
N ARG A 112 -15.83 -16.23 -0.66
CA ARG A 112 -14.73 -15.28 -0.39
C ARG A 112 -13.44 -16.02 -0.05
N GLU A 113 -13.52 -17.04 0.78
CA GLU A 113 -12.38 -17.89 1.13
C GLU A 113 -11.83 -18.63 -0.09
N GLN A 114 -12.69 -19.18 -0.93
CA GLN A 114 -12.30 -19.84 -2.18
C GLN A 114 -11.60 -18.84 -3.13
N LEU A 115 -12.16 -17.65 -3.29
CA LEU A 115 -11.57 -16.61 -4.12
C LEU A 115 -10.17 -16.23 -3.62
N PHE A 116 -10.02 -16.03 -2.32
CA PHE A 116 -8.72 -15.73 -1.71
C PHE A 116 -7.69 -16.82 -1.99
N LYS A 117 -8.07 -18.09 -1.82
CA LYS A 117 -7.18 -19.23 -2.09
C LYS A 117 -6.77 -19.29 -3.55
N LEU A 118 -7.70 -19.07 -4.47
CA LEU A 118 -7.43 -19.12 -5.91
C LEU A 118 -6.52 -17.97 -6.34
N ILE A 119 -6.76 -16.76 -5.87
CA ILE A 119 -5.89 -15.61 -6.16
C ILE A 119 -4.50 -15.83 -5.57
N SER A 120 -4.41 -16.31 -4.34
CA SER A 120 -3.14 -16.61 -3.68
C SER A 120 -2.33 -17.66 -4.45
N ARG A 121 -3.00 -18.67 -4.98
CA ARG A 121 -2.37 -19.69 -5.83
C ARG A 121 -1.81 -19.08 -7.13
N VAL A 122 -2.57 -18.22 -7.79
CA VAL A 122 -2.10 -17.53 -9.00
C VAL A 122 -0.88 -16.67 -8.69
N LEU A 123 -0.87 -15.97 -7.55
CA LEU A 123 0.25 -15.11 -7.17
C LEU A 123 1.51 -15.90 -6.80
N SER A 124 1.38 -17.08 -6.23
CA SER A 124 2.52 -17.91 -5.79
C SER A 124 3.09 -18.81 -6.89
N GLU A 125 2.24 -19.34 -7.78
CA GLU A 125 2.59 -20.31 -8.79
C GLU A 125 2.57 -19.76 -10.23
N GLY A 126 1.90 -18.64 -10.43
CA GLY A 126 1.79 -17.99 -11.74
C GLY A 126 3.08 -17.28 -12.14
N GLN A 127 3.28 -17.17 -13.45
CA GLN A 127 4.39 -16.38 -13.97
C GLN A 127 4.08 -14.88 -13.77
N PRO A 128 5.07 -14.08 -13.33
CA PRO A 128 4.88 -12.64 -13.26
C PRO A 128 4.62 -12.07 -14.67
N PRO A 129 3.79 -11.04 -14.78
CA PRO A 129 3.61 -10.35 -16.06
C PRO A 129 4.97 -9.83 -16.54
N GLU A 130 5.19 -9.91 -17.84
CA GLU A 130 6.39 -9.32 -18.43
C GLU A 130 6.49 -7.85 -17.99
N LYS A 131 7.66 -7.46 -17.52
CA LYS A 131 7.92 -6.05 -17.25
C LYS A 131 7.75 -5.32 -18.58
N VAL A 132 6.66 -4.60 -18.71
CA VAL A 132 6.51 -3.67 -19.81
C VAL A 132 7.61 -2.65 -19.64
N GLY A 133 8.62 -2.75 -20.50
CA GLY A 133 9.69 -1.75 -20.53
C GLY A 133 9.07 -0.38 -20.78
N LEU A 134 9.22 0.47 -19.83
CA LEU A 134 8.94 1.89 -20.03
C LEU A 134 10.07 2.52 -20.82
#